data_afe748cc78601e6ac248cbc2b5c32f4e
#
_entry.id   afe748cc78601e6ac248cbc2b5c32f4e
#
_cell.length_a   1.000
_cell.length_b   1.000
_cell.length_c   1.000
_cell.angle_alpha   90.00
_cell.angle_beta   90.00
_cell.angle_gamma   90.00
#
_symmetry.space_group_name_H-M   'P 1'
#
loop_
_entity.id
_entity.type
_entity.pdbx_description
1 polymer ?
#
loop_
_entity_poly.entity_id
_entity_poly.type
_entity_poly.pdbx_seq_one_letter_code
_entity_poly.pdbx_strand_id
1 'polypeptide(L)'
;MIVKFNVDGKTVSSQKGYTILQALSYIDIDIPHLCSYKINSTNTFEDKNNILRCKLCLVKVKKKNENDYSYKYACNEIVENGMSVLNEKDEDIIKYRTSLLKAMLYMHEPICESCKADYLCRLKKYLDIYKISIEASPNAFNENDINLIELKSIVEKMNLPDFIKTNFERCINCGICEDYKVVDGYNSMITDLCPTHVFEVQRDIDNKINDDISEVKTIDSFCIGCNHLCDAKYSYISHSIKDISSPKGKKYGICDYGRKLDYYSNNTLEKPFYNGMQYEFDEAKELYHKFINDIEAESTLALNSSMYPTEDIKAFNEFIDSLGIENLIFKKNRMATNSKNIRDNYTNINDFSIRDMKDLKHSIFDDNIMYNEKFKKFIIVGDSLDDNDNMIDFAKKNKGNYIVFSPNFSVLAYNAYLSFPISYLGEFEGHYIDNHGKVKEMPSFLEKNKNHMSLRELLKYLYL
;
A
#
# COMPACT_ATOMS: atom_id res chain seq x y z
N MET A 1 15.95 -7.27 -28.28
CA MET A 1 15.46 -7.88 -29.53
C MET A 1 13.99 -8.25 -29.33
N ILE A 2 13.12 -7.87 -30.29
CA ILE A 2 11.68 -8.13 -30.23
C ILE A 2 11.40 -9.43 -30.99
N VAL A 3 10.53 -10.28 -30.45
CA VAL A 3 9.99 -11.48 -31.09
C VAL A 3 8.50 -11.29 -31.37
N LYS A 4 8.01 -11.86 -32.48
CA LYS A 4 6.60 -11.84 -32.86
C LYS A 4 6.06 -13.27 -32.84
N PHE A 5 4.93 -13.49 -32.22
CA PHE A 5 4.28 -14.78 -32.13
C PHE A 5 2.76 -14.63 -32.16
N ASN A 6 2.03 -15.72 -32.32
CA ASN A 6 0.57 -15.71 -32.43
C ASN A 6 -0.06 -16.30 -31.17
N VAL A 7 -1.14 -15.68 -30.69
CA VAL A 7 -1.95 -16.20 -29.58
C VAL A 7 -3.41 -16.17 -29.99
N ASP A 8 -4.06 -17.32 -30.06
CA ASP A 8 -5.46 -17.50 -30.47
C ASP A 8 -5.83 -16.77 -31.78
N GLY A 9 -4.86 -16.71 -32.73
CA GLY A 9 -5.02 -16.03 -34.00
C GLY A 9 -4.61 -14.56 -34.04
N LYS A 10 -4.21 -13.97 -32.89
CA LYS A 10 -3.74 -12.57 -32.82
C LYS A 10 -2.20 -12.52 -32.77
N THR A 11 -1.59 -11.66 -33.56
CA THR A 11 -0.14 -11.46 -33.53
C THR A 11 0.25 -10.56 -32.36
N VAL A 12 1.20 -11.03 -31.56
CA VAL A 12 1.72 -10.37 -30.37
C VAL A 12 3.22 -10.12 -30.53
N SER A 13 3.69 -9.00 -30.00
CA SER A 13 5.12 -8.66 -29.93
C SER A 13 5.59 -8.65 -28.48
N SER A 14 6.78 -9.22 -28.21
CA SER A 14 7.36 -9.26 -26.87
C SER A 14 8.88 -9.15 -26.92
N GLN A 15 9.50 -8.93 -25.77
CA GLN A 15 10.95 -9.00 -25.63
C GLN A 15 11.41 -10.46 -25.68
N LYS A 16 12.56 -10.70 -26.34
CA LYS A 16 13.20 -12.02 -26.34
C LYS A 16 13.60 -12.42 -24.90
N GLY A 17 13.35 -13.68 -24.54
CA GLY A 17 13.69 -14.23 -23.22
C GLY A 17 12.53 -14.17 -22.21
N TYR A 18 11.40 -13.57 -22.56
CA TYR A 18 10.20 -13.63 -21.72
C TYR A 18 9.51 -14.99 -21.90
N THR A 19 8.90 -15.48 -20.80
CA THR A 19 7.97 -16.61 -20.90
C THR A 19 6.66 -16.17 -21.58
N ILE A 20 5.88 -17.13 -22.09
CA ILE A 20 4.56 -16.82 -22.65
C ILE A 20 3.70 -16.05 -21.65
N LEU A 21 3.65 -16.51 -20.38
CA LEU A 21 2.90 -15.84 -19.32
C LEU A 21 3.37 -14.39 -19.10
N GLN A 22 4.67 -14.19 -19.07
CA GLN A 22 5.25 -12.85 -18.94
C GLN A 22 4.92 -11.96 -20.13
N ALA A 23 5.07 -12.45 -21.35
CA ALA A 23 4.81 -11.69 -22.57
C ALA A 23 3.35 -11.21 -22.62
N LEU A 24 2.40 -12.09 -22.27
CA LEU A 24 0.98 -11.80 -22.35
C LEU A 24 0.46 -10.91 -21.22
N SER A 25 1.08 -10.98 -20.05
CA SER A 25 0.72 -10.10 -18.92
C SER A 25 0.99 -8.61 -19.17
N TYR A 26 1.82 -8.25 -20.17
CA TYR A 26 2.08 -6.86 -20.56
C TYR A 26 1.05 -6.27 -21.54
N ILE A 27 0.21 -7.10 -22.12
CA ILE A 27 -0.76 -6.71 -23.14
C ILE A 27 -2.18 -7.11 -22.75
N ASP A 28 -2.44 -7.29 -21.45
CA ASP A 28 -3.74 -7.60 -20.84
C ASP A 28 -4.43 -8.88 -21.40
N ILE A 29 -3.64 -9.85 -21.88
CA ILE A 29 -4.13 -11.19 -22.15
C ILE A 29 -3.87 -12.05 -20.91
N ASP A 30 -4.94 -12.40 -20.21
CA ASP A 30 -4.85 -13.21 -18.98
C ASP A 30 -4.73 -14.71 -19.35
N ILE A 31 -3.66 -15.33 -18.84
CA ILE A 31 -3.55 -16.79 -18.77
C ILE A 31 -3.78 -17.17 -17.31
N PRO A 32 -4.76 -18.04 -17.00
CA PRO A 32 -5.02 -18.45 -15.61
C PRO A 32 -3.78 -19.01 -14.92
N HIS A 33 -3.47 -18.46 -13.76
CA HIS A 33 -2.35 -18.90 -12.93
C HIS A 33 -2.53 -18.48 -11.48
N LEU A 34 -2.08 -19.29 -10.52
CA LEU A 34 -2.15 -19.00 -9.09
C LEU A 34 -0.78 -19.03 -8.41
N CYS A 35 0.19 -19.80 -8.93
CA CYS A 35 1.51 -19.99 -8.32
C CYS A 35 2.62 -19.11 -8.94
N SER A 36 2.33 -18.30 -9.96
CA SER A 36 3.31 -17.40 -10.57
C SER A 36 2.91 -15.95 -10.33
N TYR A 37 3.83 -15.16 -9.80
CA TYR A 37 3.68 -13.72 -9.62
C TYR A 37 4.97 -13.02 -10.04
N LYS A 38 4.86 -11.94 -10.81
CA LYS A 38 5.99 -11.11 -11.17
C LYS A 38 6.40 -10.22 -10.01
N ILE A 39 7.38 -10.66 -9.24
CA ILE A 39 8.14 -9.75 -8.40
C ILE A 39 9.40 -9.40 -9.19
N ASN A 40 9.48 -8.14 -9.62
CA ASN A 40 10.65 -7.45 -10.16
C ASN A 40 11.65 -8.22 -11.04
N SER A 41 12.10 -7.56 -12.08
CA SER A 41 13.07 -8.01 -13.08
C SER A 41 14.45 -8.48 -12.56
N THR A 42 14.68 -8.45 -11.25
CA THR A 42 15.91 -8.93 -10.61
C THR A 42 15.70 -10.14 -9.71
N ASN A 43 14.44 -10.42 -9.30
CA ASN A 43 14.05 -11.64 -8.61
C ASN A 43 13.03 -12.37 -9.49
N THR A 44 13.48 -12.88 -10.62
CA THR A 44 12.87 -14.06 -11.20
C THR A 44 12.91 -15.09 -10.07
N PHE A 45 11.74 -15.64 -9.71
CA PHE A 45 11.74 -16.95 -9.09
C PHE A 45 12.52 -17.84 -10.08
N GLU A 46 13.81 -17.95 -9.86
CA GLU A 46 14.57 -19.03 -10.46
C GLU A 46 13.99 -20.27 -9.83
N ASP A 47 13.04 -20.87 -10.51
CA ASP A 47 12.54 -22.18 -10.18
C ASP A 47 13.69 -23.17 -10.38
N LYS A 48 14.57 -23.21 -9.38
CA LYS A 48 15.75 -24.10 -9.37
C LYS A 48 15.33 -25.56 -9.44
N ASN A 49 14.04 -25.87 -9.23
CA ASN A 49 13.53 -27.23 -9.15
C ASN A 49 12.50 -27.59 -10.21
N ASN A 50 12.11 -26.68 -11.15
CA ASN A 50 11.11 -26.93 -12.20
C ASN A 50 9.78 -27.55 -11.70
N ILE A 51 9.39 -27.26 -10.46
CA ILE A 51 8.16 -27.81 -9.87
C ILE A 51 6.99 -26.91 -10.32
N LEU A 52 6.30 -27.37 -11.34
CA LEU A 52 5.06 -26.78 -11.84
C LEU A 52 3.95 -27.03 -10.81
N ARG A 53 3.55 -26.01 -10.04
CA ARG A 53 2.69 -26.18 -8.86
C ARG A 53 1.20 -26.08 -9.20
N CYS A 54 0.68 -24.93 -9.65
CA CYS A 54 -0.76 -24.78 -9.87
C CYS A 54 -1.22 -25.33 -11.22
N LYS A 55 -0.34 -25.48 -12.20
CA LYS A 55 -0.60 -26.05 -13.56
C LYS A 55 -1.72 -25.40 -14.37
N LEU A 56 -2.36 -24.32 -13.88
CA LEU A 56 -3.46 -23.61 -14.57
C LEU A 56 -3.01 -22.94 -15.86
N CYS A 57 -1.74 -22.57 -15.98
CA CYS A 57 -1.19 -21.88 -17.15
C CYS A 57 -0.86 -22.82 -18.33
N LEU A 58 -1.44 -24.03 -18.39
CA LEU A 58 -1.30 -24.94 -19.52
C LEU A 58 -1.82 -24.27 -20.80
N VAL A 59 -1.04 -24.37 -21.87
CA VAL A 59 -1.35 -23.89 -23.23
C VAL A 59 -0.90 -24.92 -24.25
N LYS A 60 -1.41 -24.87 -25.48
CA LYS A 60 -0.85 -25.60 -26.61
C LYS A 60 0.07 -24.68 -27.38
N VAL A 61 1.28 -25.15 -27.66
CA VAL A 61 2.34 -24.38 -28.35
C VAL A 61 2.78 -25.14 -29.60
N LYS A 62 2.93 -24.41 -30.70
CA LYS A 62 3.56 -24.87 -31.92
C LYS A 62 4.67 -23.91 -32.31
N LYS A 63 5.92 -24.36 -32.36
CA LYS A 63 7.07 -23.57 -32.84
C LYS A 63 7.08 -23.50 -34.36
N LYS A 64 7.78 -22.53 -34.92
CA LYS A 64 7.81 -22.24 -36.36
C LYS A 64 8.12 -23.48 -37.24
N ASN A 65 8.95 -24.37 -36.73
CA ASN A 65 9.41 -25.57 -37.47
C ASN A 65 8.71 -26.86 -37.02
N GLU A 66 7.65 -26.77 -36.22
CA GLU A 66 6.86 -27.91 -35.76
C GLU A 66 5.57 -28.03 -36.57
N ASN A 67 5.14 -29.26 -36.83
CA ASN A 67 3.87 -29.52 -37.56
C ASN A 67 2.68 -29.54 -36.58
N ASP A 68 2.90 -30.00 -35.35
CA ASP A 68 1.85 -30.27 -34.37
C ASP A 68 2.00 -29.36 -33.14
N TYR A 69 0.90 -29.16 -32.42
CA TYR A 69 0.88 -28.49 -31.13
C TYR A 69 1.29 -29.44 -30.01
N SER A 70 2.09 -28.95 -29.09
CA SER A 70 2.46 -29.64 -27.84
C SER A 70 1.95 -28.88 -26.61
N TYR A 71 1.61 -29.60 -25.54
CA TYR A 71 1.20 -28.99 -24.28
C TYR A 71 2.43 -28.42 -23.55
N LYS A 72 2.35 -27.14 -23.18
CA LYS A 72 3.39 -26.42 -22.43
C LYS A 72 2.76 -25.59 -21.33
N TYR A 73 3.54 -25.27 -20.30
CA TYR A 73 3.12 -24.34 -19.28
C TYR A 73 3.64 -22.94 -19.61
N ALA A 74 2.74 -21.97 -19.75
CA ALA A 74 3.07 -20.62 -20.16
C ALA A 74 4.04 -19.89 -19.22
N CYS A 75 4.08 -20.28 -17.95
CA CYS A 75 5.03 -19.72 -16.98
C CYS A 75 6.48 -20.19 -17.19
N ASN A 76 6.71 -21.27 -17.92
CA ASN A 76 8.04 -21.87 -18.16
C ASN A 76 8.48 -21.81 -19.63
N GLU A 77 7.57 -21.73 -20.59
CA GLU A 77 7.90 -21.72 -22.01
C GLU A 77 8.27 -20.31 -22.49
N ILE A 78 9.47 -20.16 -23.07
CA ILE A 78 9.99 -18.88 -23.56
C ILE A 78 9.43 -18.60 -24.96
N VAL A 79 9.03 -17.34 -25.20
CA VAL A 79 8.51 -16.91 -26.51
C VAL A 79 9.58 -16.93 -27.58
N GLU A 80 9.23 -17.47 -28.75
CA GLU A 80 10.09 -17.54 -29.91
C GLU A 80 9.39 -16.89 -31.14
N ASN A 81 10.18 -16.42 -32.09
CA ASN A 81 9.64 -15.78 -33.30
C ASN A 81 8.91 -16.80 -34.17
N GLY A 82 7.65 -16.49 -34.53
CA GLY A 82 6.80 -17.37 -35.33
C GLY A 82 6.13 -18.50 -34.55
N MET A 83 6.22 -18.52 -33.22
CA MET A 83 5.48 -19.45 -32.37
C MET A 83 3.97 -19.19 -32.46
N SER A 84 3.16 -20.25 -32.34
CA SER A 84 1.70 -20.17 -32.17
C SER A 84 1.28 -20.77 -30.85
N VAL A 85 0.42 -20.04 -30.14
CA VAL A 85 -0.10 -20.44 -28.82
C VAL A 85 -1.63 -20.49 -28.88
N LEU A 86 -2.21 -21.59 -28.39
CA LEU A 86 -3.66 -21.70 -28.16
C LEU A 86 -3.91 -21.64 -26.65
N ASN A 87 -4.80 -20.75 -26.25
CA ASN A 87 -5.12 -20.46 -24.86
C ASN A 87 -6.61 -20.65 -24.57
N GLU A 88 -7.46 -19.67 -24.90
CA GLU A 88 -8.88 -19.67 -24.57
C GLU A 88 -9.78 -20.28 -25.66
N LYS A 89 -9.25 -20.42 -26.86
CA LYS A 89 -9.97 -21.01 -28.00
C LYS A 89 -9.85 -22.52 -28.11
N ASP A 90 -9.16 -23.16 -27.20
CA ASP A 90 -8.97 -24.63 -27.23
C ASP A 90 -9.82 -25.31 -26.15
N GLU A 91 -10.73 -26.18 -26.56
CA GLU A 91 -11.65 -26.86 -25.65
C GLU A 91 -10.95 -27.79 -24.65
N ASP A 92 -9.84 -28.45 -25.03
CA ASP A 92 -9.11 -29.33 -24.12
C ASP A 92 -8.45 -28.54 -23.01
N ILE A 93 -7.90 -27.36 -23.34
CA ILE A 93 -7.32 -26.44 -22.36
C ILE A 93 -8.39 -25.96 -21.37
N ILE A 94 -9.58 -25.58 -21.87
CA ILE A 94 -10.71 -25.16 -21.02
C ILE A 94 -11.15 -26.30 -20.09
N LYS A 95 -11.34 -27.50 -20.61
CA LYS A 95 -11.71 -28.69 -19.81
C LYS A 95 -10.67 -29.00 -18.74
N TYR A 96 -9.39 -28.97 -19.11
CA TYR A 96 -8.29 -29.20 -18.17
C TYR A 96 -8.31 -28.19 -17.01
N ARG A 97 -8.38 -26.88 -17.32
CA ARG A 97 -8.41 -25.82 -16.32
C ARG A 97 -9.63 -25.93 -15.41
N THR A 98 -10.81 -26.21 -15.98
CA THR A 98 -12.05 -26.42 -15.23
C THR A 98 -11.92 -27.55 -14.23
N SER A 99 -11.37 -28.70 -14.66
CA SER A 99 -11.16 -29.86 -13.78
C SER A 99 -10.19 -29.56 -12.67
N LEU A 100 -9.12 -28.82 -12.98
CA LEU A 100 -8.09 -28.46 -12.00
C LEU A 100 -8.62 -27.44 -10.97
N LEU A 101 -9.40 -26.43 -11.40
CA LEU A 101 -10.05 -25.48 -10.50
C LEU A 101 -11.03 -26.17 -9.55
N LYS A 102 -11.82 -27.13 -10.07
CA LYS A 102 -12.69 -27.97 -9.23
C LYS A 102 -11.89 -28.77 -8.21
N ALA A 103 -10.76 -29.38 -8.61
CA ALA A 103 -9.90 -30.10 -7.69
C ALA A 103 -9.32 -29.20 -6.57
N MET A 104 -9.02 -27.93 -6.88
CA MET A 104 -8.55 -26.97 -5.87
C MET A 104 -9.62 -26.62 -4.83
N LEU A 105 -10.91 -26.65 -5.20
CA LEU A 105 -12.00 -26.44 -4.26
C LEU A 105 -12.14 -27.55 -3.23
N TYR A 106 -11.70 -28.78 -3.52
CA TYR A 106 -11.67 -29.85 -2.51
C TYR A 106 -10.64 -29.62 -1.40
N MET A 107 -9.66 -28.76 -1.64
CA MET A 107 -8.59 -28.44 -0.67
C MET A 107 -8.86 -27.13 0.08
N HIS A 108 -9.89 -26.41 -0.29
CA HIS A 108 -10.22 -25.11 0.22
C HIS A 108 -11.70 -25.07 0.61
N GLU A 109 -12.01 -24.70 1.86
CA GLU A 109 -13.39 -24.54 2.27
C GLU A 109 -14.02 -23.32 1.60
N PRO A 110 -14.99 -23.50 0.70
CA PRO A 110 -15.53 -22.40 -0.10
C PRO A 110 -16.61 -21.63 0.65
N ILE A 111 -16.26 -20.89 1.69
CA ILE A 111 -17.16 -19.96 2.41
C ILE A 111 -17.14 -18.56 1.76
N CYS A 112 -17.11 -18.49 0.45
CA CYS A 112 -16.86 -17.23 -0.28
C CYS A 112 -17.79 -16.10 0.11
N GLU A 113 -19.07 -16.35 0.36
CA GLU A 113 -20.04 -15.31 0.73
C GLU A 113 -19.71 -14.60 2.05
N SER A 114 -19.04 -15.29 2.97
CA SER A 114 -18.59 -14.73 4.25
C SER A 114 -17.09 -14.49 4.32
N CYS A 115 -16.36 -14.77 3.24
CA CYS A 115 -14.90 -14.65 3.20
C CYS A 115 -14.47 -13.18 3.01
N LYS A 116 -13.79 -12.61 3.98
CA LYS A 116 -13.23 -11.24 3.90
C LYS A 116 -12.26 -11.02 2.73
N ALA A 117 -11.70 -12.09 2.15
CA ALA A 117 -10.81 -12.03 1.00
C ALA A 117 -11.51 -12.17 -0.35
N ASP A 118 -12.84 -12.27 -0.39
CA ASP A 118 -13.60 -12.59 -1.61
C ASP A 118 -13.23 -11.69 -2.80
N TYR A 119 -13.20 -10.37 -2.60
CA TYR A 119 -12.89 -9.37 -3.63
C TYR A 119 -11.43 -9.37 -4.11
N LEU A 120 -10.49 -9.97 -3.35
CA LEU A 120 -9.07 -10.07 -3.67
C LEU A 120 -8.68 -11.47 -4.17
N CYS A 121 -9.53 -12.46 -3.95
CA CYS A 121 -9.23 -13.87 -4.18
C CYS A 121 -9.10 -14.20 -5.67
N ARG A 122 -7.88 -14.56 -6.10
CA ARG A 122 -7.62 -14.96 -7.50
C ARG A 122 -8.25 -16.31 -7.87
N LEU A 123 -8.40 -17.21 -6.88
CA LEU A 123 -9.11 -18.47 -7.12
C LEU A 123 -10.57 -18.18 -7.48
N LYS A 124 -11.29 -17.38 -6.68
CA LYS A 124 -12.67 -16.98 -6.96
C LYS A 124 -12.82 -16.34 -8.32
N LYS A 125 -11.94 -15.40 -8.69
CA LYS A 125 -11.94 -14.79 -10.02
C LYS A 125 -11.96 -15.84 -11.14
N TYR A 126 -11.16 -16.90 -11.04
CA TYR A 126 -11.14 -17.95 -12.06
C TYR A 126 -12.33 -18.88 -11.97
N LEU A 127 -12.88 -19.15 -10.79
CA LEU A 127 -14.12 -19.90 -10.65
C LEU A 127 -15.27 -19.19 -11.39
N ASP A 128 -15.39 -17.89 -11.24
CA ASP A 128 -16.38 -17.06 -11.90
C ASP A 128 -16.20 -17.06 -13.44
N ILE A 129 -14.96 -16.86 -13.93
CA ILE A 129 -14.62 -16.90 -15.36
C ILE A 129 -15.00 -18.25 -15.99
N TYR A 130 -14.70 -19.36 -15.30
CA TYR A 130 -14.98 -20.71 -15.78
C TYR A 130 -16.39 -21.21 -15.41
N LYS A 131 -17.23 -20.35 -14.81
CA LYS A 131 -18.61 -20.64 -14.39
C LYS A 131 -18.72 -21.90 -13.54
N ILE A 132 -17.80 -22.06 -12.59
CA ILE A 132 -17.77 -23.17 -11.66
C ILE A 132 -18.59 -22.76 -10.43
N SER A 133 -19.68 -23.50 -10.16
CA SER A 133 -20.49 -23.30 -8.96
C SER A 133 -19.68 -23.70 -7.72
N ILE A 134 -19.81 -22.88 -6.69
CA ILE A 134 -19.15 -23.09 -5.40
C ILE A 134 -20.13 -23.88 -4.53
N GLU A 135 -19.91 -25.19 -4.44
CA GLU A 135 -20.63 -26.07 -3.52
C GLU A 135 -19.74 -26.37 -2.33
N ALA A 136 -20.33 -26.44 -1.14
CA ALA A 136 -19.61 -26.79 0.07
C ALA A 136 -18.88 -28.13 -0.12
N SER A 137 -17.57 -28.13 0.05
CA SER A 137 -16.78 -29.36 0.03
C SER A 137 -17.02 -30.14 1.32
N PRO A 138 -17.32 -31.45 1.25
CA PRO A 138 -17.46 -32.28 2.44
C PRO A 138 -16.14 -32.52 3.17
N ASN A 139 -15.00 -32.18 2.57
CA ASN A 139 -13.68 -32.35 3.18
C ASN A 139 -13.27 -31.05 3.86
N ALA A 140 -13.82 -30.82 5.03
CA ALA A 140 -13.41 -29.73 5.90
C ALA A 140 -11.91 -29.83 6.23
N PHE A 141 -11.27 -28.67 6.26
CA PHE A 141 -9.95 -28.40 6.79
C PHE A 141 -9.68 -29.23 8.06
N ASN A 142 -8.60 -30.01 8.05
CA ASN A 142 -8.14 -30.78 9.19
C ASN A 142 -6.86 -30.17 9.74
N GLU A 143 -6.89 -29.65 10.97
CA GLU A 143 -5.73 -29.03 11.63
C GLU A 143 -4.50 -29.96 11.76
N ASN A 144 -4.71 -31.28 11.67
CA ASN A 144 -3.66 -32.29 11.70
C ASN A 144 -3.13 -32.68 10.32
N ASP A 145 -3.52 -31.98 9.25
CA ASP A 145 -2.97 -32.22 7.92
C ASP A 145 -1.46 -31.92 7.91
N ILE A 146 -0.67 -32.86 7.39
CA ILE A 146 0.80 -32.75 7.28
C ILE A 146 1.17 -31.49 6.50
N ASN A 147 0.44 -31.16 5.44
CA ASN A 147 0.66 -29.95 4.64
C ASN A 147 0.48 -28.66 5.46
N LEU A 148 -0.42 -28.65 6.41
CA LEU A 148 -0.63 -27.52 7.31
C LEU A 148 0.54 -27.35 8.29
N ILE A 149 1.07 -28.46 8.82
CA ILE A 149 2.23 -28.44 9.73
C ILE A 149 3.45 -27.87 8.99
N GLU A 150 3.68 -28.31 7.75
CA GLU A 150 4.74 -27.76 6.90
C GLU A 150 4.54 -26.28 6.63
N LEU A 151 3.32 -25.85 6.28
CA LEU A 151 3.00 -24.45 6.02
C LEU A 151 3.22 -23.58 7.27
N LYS A 152 2.79 -24.01 8.45
CA LYS A 152 3.06 -23.31 9.71
C LYS A 152 4.56 -23.12 9.93
N SER A 153 5.36 -24.18 9.74
CA SER A 153 6.83 -24.12 9.85
C SER A 153 7.48 -23.18 8.82
N ILE A 154 6.93 -23.09 7.61
CA ILE A 154 7.40 -22.14 6.59
C ILE A 154 7.10 -20.69 7.03
N VAL A 155 5.87 -20.44 7.49
CA VAL A 155 5.43 -19.11 7.92
C VAL A 155 6.22 -18.60 9.13
N GLU A 156 6.50 -19.47 10.11
CA GLU A 156 7.35 -19.13 11.26
C GLU A 156 8.75 -18.65 10.85
N LYS A 157 9.29 -19.21 9.77
CA LYS A 157 10.61 -18.83 9.23
C LYS A 157 10.57 -17.52 8.40
N MET A 158 9.40 -17.05 8.03
CA MET A 158 9.25 -15.86 7.18
C MET A 158 9.50 -14.55 7.91
N ASN A 159 9.55 -14.55 9.25
CA ASN A 159 9.71 -13.35 10.07
C ASN A 159 8.74 -12.23 9.61
N LEU A 160 7.46 -12.58 9.50
CA LEU A 160 6.43 -11.64 9.06
C LEU A 160 6.26 -10.51 10.08
N PRO A 161 5.96 -9.28 9.63
CA PRO A 161 5.59 -8.20 10.53
C PRO A 161 4.37 -8.55 11.40
N ASP A 162 4.30 -8.03 12.63
CA ASP A 162 3.23 -8.31 13.60
C ASP A 162 1.84 -7.95 13.09
N PHE A 163 1.76 -7.00 12.15
CA PHE A 163 0.51 -6.61 11.52
C PHE A 163 0.03 -7.55 10.42
N ILE A 164 0.75 -8.62 10.10
CA ILE A 164 0.32 -9.67 9.16
C ILE A 164 -0.26 -10.84 9.93
N LYS A 165 -1.54 -11.11 9.71
CA LYS A 165 -2.21 -12.33 10.19
C LYS A 165 -2.22 -13.42 9.13
N THR A 166 -2.29 -14.65 9.59
CA THR A 166 -2.41 -15.83 8.73
C THR A 166 -3.72 -16.56 8.99
N ASN A 167 -4.47 -16.83 7.91
CA ASN A 167 -5.65 -17.69 7.94
C ASN A 167 -5.39 -18.91 7.06
N PHE A 168 -4.98 -20.01 7.69
CA PHE A 168 -4.58 -21.23 7.00
C PHE A 168 -5.74 -21.98 6.33
N GLU A 169 -6.98 -21.76 6.75
CA GLU A 169 -8.17 -22.34 6.13
C GLU A 169 -8.33 -21.95 4.67
N ARG A 170 -7.76 -20.82 4.29
CA ARG A 170 -7.74 -20.32 2.90
C ARG A 170 -6.65 -20.95 2.02
N CYS A 171 -5.83 -21.84 2.55
CA CYS A 171 -4.69 -22.39 1.81
C CYS A 171 -5.13 -23.44 0.78
N ILE A 172 -4.69 -23.27 -0.47
CA ILE A 172 -4.85 -24.24 -1.58
C ILE A 172 -3.57 -25.02 -1.88
N ASN A 173 -2.60 -24.98 -0.99
CA ASN A 173 -1.30 -25.66 -1.11
C ASN A 173 -0.59 -25.40 -2.45
N CYS A 174 -0.62 -24.16 -2.94
CA CYS A 174 0.03 -23.78 -4.20
C CYS A 174 1.55 -23.64 -4.07
N GLY A 175 2.10 -23.66 -2.85
CA GLY A 175 3.52 -23.62 -2.52
C GLY A 175 4.24 -22.29 -2.81
N ILE A 176 3.55 -21.22 -3.19
CA ILE A 176 4.20 -19.94 -3.53
C ILE A 176 4.98 -19.36 -2.34
N CYS A 177 4.52 -19.60 -1.12
CA CYS A 177 5.17 -19.13 0.11
C CYS A 177 6.50 -19.86 0.41
N GLU A 178 6.69 -21.10 -0.06
CA GLU A 178 7.95 -21.84 0.12
C GLU A 178 9.12 -21.20 -0.64
N ASP A 179 8.81 -20.62 -1.82
CA ASP A 179 9.82 -19.96 -2.65
C ASP A 179 9.97 -18.47 -2.31
N TYR A 180 9.11 -17.97 -1.42
CA TYR A 180 9.16 -16.57 -1.03
C TYR A 180 10.41 -16.31 -0.20
N LYS A 181 11.33 -15.55 -0.79
CA LYS A 181 12.49 -15.03 -0.07
C LYS A 181 12.11 -13.73 0.57
N VAL A 182 12.09 -13.71 1.89
CA VAL A 182 11.91 -12.50 2.68
C VAL A 182 12.96 -11.47 2.27
N VAL A 183 12.49 -10.30 1.84
CA VAL A 183 13.33 -9.14 1.57
C VAL A 183 13.05 -8.13 2.67
N ASP A 184 14.07 -7.77 3.42
CA ASP A 184 13.96 -6.82 4.53
C ASP A 184 13.25 -5.53 4.09
N GLY A 185 12.22 -5.12 4.84
CA GLY A 185 11.34 -4.00 4.51
C GLY A 185 10.24 -4.30 3.49
N TYR A 186 10.14 -5.55 2.98
CA TYR A 186 9.11 -6.01 2.06
C TYR A 186 8.50 -7.35 2.49
N ASN A 187 8.54 -7.67 3.77
CA ASN A 187 8.05 -8.95 4.30
C ASN A 187 6.55 -9.13 4.06
N SER A 188 5.80 -8.03 4.06
CA SER A 188 4.36 -8.03 3.79
C SER A 188 3.98 -8.28 2.33
N MET A 189 4.93 -8.31 1.37
CA MET A 189 4.62 -8.59 -0.03
C MET A 189 3.98 -9.97 -0.23
N ILE A 190 4.14 -10.89 0.70
CA ILE A 190 3.48 -12.19 0.65
C ILE A 190 1.95 -12.07 0.58
N THR A 191 1.37 -10.98 1.11
CA THR A 191 -0.06 -10.71 1.01
C THR A 191 -0.53 -10.52 -0.43
N ASP A 192 0.28 -9.90 -1.30
CA ASP A 192 -0.01 -9.75 -2.73
C ASP A 192 0.21 -11.03 -3.52
N LEU A 193 1.09 -11.90 -3.02
CA LEU A 193 1.50 -13.12 -3.72
C LEU A 193 0.52 -14.26 -3.50
N CYS A 194 0.00 -14.40 -2.28
CA CYS A 194 -0.91 -15.48 -1.95
C CYS A 194 -2.22 -15.38 -2.74
N PRO A 195 -2.57 -16.37 -3.59
CA PRO A 195 -3.72 -16.28 -4.46
C PRO A 195 -5.07 -16.33 -3.74
N THR A 196 -5.10 -16.84 -2.51
CA THR A 196 -6.29 -17.00 -1.67
C THR A 196 -6.20 -16.21 -0.38
N HIS A 197 -5.25 -15.26 -0.30
CA HIS A 197 -5.07 -14.37 0.85
C HIS A 197 -5.01 -15.08 2.21
N VAL A 198 -4.18 -16.13 2.30
CA VAL A 198 -3.79 -16.74 3.58
C VAL A 198 -3.16 -15.69 4.49
N PHE A 199 -2.40 -14.77 3.91
CA PHE A 199 -1.72 -13.66 4.60
C PHE A 199 -2.51 -12.38 4.38
N GLU A 200 -2.91 -11.74 5.47
CA GLU A 200 -3.70 -10.50 5.42
C GLU A 200 -3.12 -9.45 6.37
N VAL A 201 -3.22 -8.18 5.98
CA VAL A 201 -2.89 -7.05 6.85
C VAL A 201 -3.96 -6.95 7.92
N GLN A 202 -3.55 -7.04 9.19
CA GLN A 202 -4.49 -6.83 10.31
C GLN A 202 -4.85 -5.35 10.37
N ARG A 203 -6.15 -5.07 10.39
CA ARG A 203 -6.71 -3.72 10.57
C ARG A 203 -7.69 -3.76 11.73
N ASP A 204 -7.56 -2.84 12.66
CA ASP A 204 -8.42 -2.79 13.86
C ASP A 204 -9.88 -2.47 13.52
N ILE A 205 -10.14 -1.99 12.31
CA ILE A 205 -11.50 -1.69 11.80
C ILE A 205 -12.32 -2.96 11.57
N ASP A 206 -11.69 -4.09 11.31
CA ASP A 206 -12.38 -5.35 11.00
C ASP A 206 -13.35 -5.83 12.09
N ASN A 207 -13.22 -5.33 13.31
CA ASN A 207 -14.05 -5.71 14.45
C ASN A 207 -15.28 -4.80 14.67
N LYS A 208 -15.41 -3.68 13.94
CA LYS A 208 -16.44 -2.66 14.22
C LYS A 208 -17.51 -2.50 13.14
N ILE A 209 -17.27 -2.97 11.92
CA ILE A 209 -18.18 -2.73 10.79
C ILE A 209 -18.47 -4.07 10.10
N ASN A 210 -19.74 -4.48 10.11
CA ASN A 210 -20.26 -5.48 9.16
C ASN A 210 -20.39 -4.80 7.78
N ASP A 211 -19.26 -4.49 7.17
CA ASP A 211 -19.24 -3.90 5.82
C ASP A 211 -19.73 -4.95 4.83
N ASP A 212 -20.65 -4.57 3.98
CA ASP A 212 -21.02 -5.37 2.83
C ASP A 212 -19.82 -5.36 1.85
N ILE A 213 -19.19 -6.53 1.68
CA ILE A 213 -18.01 -6.72 0.80
C ILE A 213 -18.34 -6.34 -0.65
N SER A 214 -19.62 -6.38 -1.03
CA SER A 214 -20.08 -5.96 -2.36
C SER A 214 -19.86 -4.47 -2.66
N GLU A 215 -19.64 -3.65 -1.64
CA GLU A 215 -19.41 -2.20 -1.77
C GLU A 215 -17.93 -1.80 -1.90
N VAL A 216 -16.99 -2.76 -1.88
CA VAL A 216 -15.55 -2.45 -2.03
C VAL A 216 -15.26 -1.85 -3.40
N LYS A 217 -14.82 -0.60 -3.38
CA LYS A 217 -14.33 0.12 -4.56
C LYS A 217 -12.80 0.03 -4.64
N THR A 218 -12.25 0.15 -5.83
CA THR A 218 -10.80 0.17 -6.04
C THR A 218 -10.37 1.32 -6.92
N ILE A 219 -9.19 1.86 -6.63
CA ILE A 219 -8.54 2.90 -7.45
C ILE A 219 -7.05 2.63 -7.57
N ASP A 220 -6.51 2.82 -8.77
CA ASP A 220 -5.07 2.82 -9.01
C ASP A 220 -4.53 4.23 -8.80
N SER A 221 -3.50 4.35 -7.95
CA SER A 221 -2.84 5.60 -7.61
C SER A 221 -1.38 5.31 -7.21
N PHE A 222 -0.86 5.97 -6.20
CA PHE A 222 0.50 5.76 -5.70
C PHE A 222 0.58 5.88 -4.18
N CYS A 223 1.60 5.25 -3.59
CA CYS A 223 1.89 5.31 -2.16
C CYS A 223 2.59 6.63 -1.82
N ILE A 224 2.11 7.33 -0.80
CA ILE A 224 2.70 8.59 -0.30
C ILE A 224 3.70 8.39 0.85
N GLY A 225 4.10 7.16 1.15
CA GLY A 225 5.00 6.87 2.27
C GLY A 225 6.44 7.40 2.10
N CYS A 226 6.88 7.63 0.86
CA CYS A 226 8.20 8.18 0.56
C CYS A 226 8.24 8.76 -0.86
N ASN A 227 9.37 9.40 -1.23
CA ASN A 227 9.59 10.06 -2.53
C ASN A 227 9.60 9.13 -3.76
N HIS A 228 9.55 7.82 -3.59
CA HIS A 228 9.40 6.89 -4.71
C HIS A 228 8.03 6.95 -5.35
N LEU A 229 7.00 7.34 -4.61
CA LEU A 229 5.62 7.33 -5.06
C LEU A 229 5.30 6.04 -5.83
N CYS A 230 5.59 4.88 -5.21
CA CYS A 230 5.34 3.57 -5.82
C CYS A 230 3.89 3.45 -6.24
N ASP A 231 3.64 2.91 -7.43
CA ASP A 231 2.28 2.67 -7.87
C ASP A 231 1.56 1.76 -6.87
N ALA A 232 0.36 2.16 -6.47
CA ALA A 232 -0.46 1.49 -5.45
C ALA A 232 -1.89 1.33 -5.94
N LYS A 233 -2.54 0.24 -5.53
CA LYS A 233 -3.97 0.03 -5.69
C LYS A 233 -4.60 0.11 -4.30
N TYR A 234 -5.52 1.03 -4.15
CA TYR A 234 -6.32 1.19 -2.94
C TYR A 234 -7.65 0.47 -3.10
N SER A 235 -8.01 -0.36 -2.13
CA SER A 235 -9.36 -0.92 -1.97
C SER A 235 -10.01 -0.21 -0.79
N TYR A 236 -11.23 0.31 -0.95
CA TYR A 236 -11.85 1.18 0.04
C TYR A 236 -13.38 1.06 0.04
N ILE A 237 -13.98 1.42 1.18
CA ILE A 237 -15.43 1.58 1.35
C ILE A 237 -15.65 2.91 2.07
N SER A 238 -16.49 3.79 1.50
CA SER A 238 -16.84 5.10 2.06
C SER A 238 -15.64 5.89 2.59
N HIS A 239 -15.42 5.90 3.90
CA HIS A 239 -14.35 6.66 4.57
C HIS A 239 -13.11 5.82 4.91
N SER A 240 -13.06 4.53 4.53
CA SER A 240 -12.07 3.59 5.05
C SER A 240 -11.30 2.89 3.93
N ILE A 241 -9.97 2.97 4.00
CA ILE A 241 -9.11 2.12 3.17
C ILE A 241 -9.11 0.71 3.75
N LYS A 242 -9.37 -0.29 2.91
CA LYS A 242 -9.41 -1.71 3.27
C LYS A 242 -8.13 -2.44 2.91
N ASP A 243 -7.44 -1.99 1.85
CA ASP A 243 -6.17 -2.56 1.43
C ASP A 243 -5.35 -1.59 0.59
N ILE A 244 -4.03 -1.66 0.74
CA ILE A 244 -3.06 -0.99 -0.11
C ILE A 244 -2.17 -2.06 -0.71
N SER A 245 -2.39 -2.38 -1.96
CA SER A 245 -1.70 -3.45 -2.69
C SER A 245 -0.91 -2.92 -3.89
N SER A 246 -0.07 -3.77 -4.44
CA SER A 246 0.67 -3.45 -5.65
C SER A 246 -0.19 -3.71 -6.89
N PRO A 247 -0.32 -2.77 -7.82
CA PRO A 247 -0.97 -3.03 -9.10
C PRO A 247 -0.29 -4.18 -9.84
N LYS A 248 -1.08 -5.00 -10.53
CA LYS A 248 -0.55 -6.13 -11.29
C LYS A 248 0.46 -5.67 -12.35
N GLY A 249 1.54 -6.43 -12.50
CA GLY A 249 2.53 -6.20 -13.56
C GLY A 249 3.52 -5.06 -13.30
N LYS A 250 3.47 -4.39 -12.16
CA LYS A 250 4.40 -3.30 -11.84
C LYS A 250 5.74 -3.82 -11.29
N LYS A 251 6.81 -3.05 -11.54
CA LYS A 251 8.19 -3.43 -11.24
C LYS A 251 8.50 -3.52 -9.74
N TYR A 252 7.82 -2.76 -8.91
CA TYR A 252 8.03 -2.67 -7.47
C TYR A 252 6.72 -2.89 -6.73
N GLY A 253 6.76 -3.73 -5.70
CA GLY A 253 5.65 -3.90 -4.76
C GLY A 253 5.58 -2.74 -3.75
N ILE A 254 4.51 -2.71 -2.98
CA ILE A 254 4.39 -1.82 -1.82
C ILE A 254 5.19 -2.42 -0.67
N CYS A 255 6.09 -1.64 -0.06
CA CYS A 255 6.86 -2.04 1.11
C CYS A 255 6.00 -2.10 2.38
N ASP A 256 6.53 -2.69 3.45
CA ASP A 256 5.85 -2.84 4.73
C ASP A 256 5.34 -1.50 5.30
N TYR A 257 6.12 -0.44 5.11
CA TYR A 257 5.74 0.90 5.52
C TYR A 257 4.54 1.45 4.72
N GLY A 258 4.59 1.33 3.39
CA GLY A 258 3.50 1.79 2.52
C GLY A 258 2.18 1.06 2.77
N ARG A 259 2.23 -0.21 3.19
CA ARG A 259 1.04 -0.98 3.56
C ARG A 259 0.43 -0.55 4.87
N LYS A 260 1.21 0.05 5.74
CA LYS A 260 0.75 0.56 7.04
C LYS A 260 0.16 1.95 6.99
N LEU A 261 0.22 2.65 5.88
CA LEU A 261 -0.22 4.05 5.81
C LEU A 261 -1.66 4.28 6.29
N ASP A 262 -2.53 3.28 6.10
CA ASP A 262 -3.91 3.33 6.56
C ASP A 262 -4.13 2.79 7.98
N TYR A 263 -3.18 2.04 8.53
CA TYR A 263 -3.26 1.49 9.89
C TYR A 263 -3.47 2.59 10.94
N TYR A 264 -2.90 3.75 10.70
CA TYR A 264 -2.99 4.91 11.59
C TYR A 264 -4.28 5.72 11.42
N SER A 265 -5.11 5.44 10.41
CA SER A 265 -6.41 6.10 10.21
C SER A 265 -7.49 5.67 11.20
N ASN A 266 -7.21 4.66 12.04
CA ASN A 266 -8.19 4.08 12.96
C ASN A 266 -8.50 4.94 14.17
N ASN A 267 -7.70 5.95 14.44
CA ASN A 267 -7.86 6.85 15.57
C ASN A 267 -7.97 8.30 15.10
N THR A 268 -8.99 8.58 14.30
CA THR A 268 -9.20 9.87 13.65
C THR A 268 -9.52 10.96 14.67
N LEU A 269 -8.87 12.13 14.52
CA LEU A 269 -9.23 13.33 15.25
C LEU A 269 -10.46 13.95 14.58
N GLU A 270 -11.63 13.79 15.18
CA GLU A 270 -12.90 14.22 14.56
C GLU A 270 -13.21 15.71 14.68
N LYS A 271 -12.79 16.34 15.79
CA LYS A 271 -13.01 17.76 16.09
C LYS A 271 -11.78 18.38 16.72
N PRO A 272 -11.66 19.71 16.69
CA PRO A 272 -10.64 20.38 17.48
C PRO A 272 -10.63 19.93 18.93
N PHE A 273 -9.44 19.73 19.50
CA PHE A 273 -9.27 19.17 20.84
C PHE A 273 -8.37 20.07 21.70
N TYR A 274 -8.87 20.44 22.87
CA TYR A 274 -8.19 21.28 23.85
C TYR A 274 -8.48 20.79 25.27
N ASN A 275 -7.43 20.64 26.07
CA ASN A 275 -7.50 20.30 27.49
C ASN A 275 -8.45 19.13 27.83
N GLY A 276 -8.41 18.05 27.08
CA GLY A 276 -9.19 16.84 27.32
C GLY A 276 -10.60 16.84 26.72
N MET A 277 -11.01 17.88 26.01
CA MET A 277 -12.36 18.03 25.46
C MET A 277 -12.34 18.39 23.98
N GLN A 278 -13.38 18.01 23.27
CA GLN A 278 -13.63 18.41 21.87
C GLN A 278 -14.37 19.74 21.82
N TYR A 279 -14.07 20.56 20.84
CA TYR A 279 -14.63 21.88 20.62
C TYR A 279 -15.20 22.02 19.19
N GLU A 280 -16.11 22.95 18.99
CA GLU A 280 -16.48 23.37 17.64
C GLU A 280 -15.39 24.28 17.05
N PHE A 281 -15.33 24.36 15.72
CA PHE A 281 -14.25 25.08 15.03
C PHE A 281 -14.18 26.56 15.39
N ASP A 282 -15.34 27.23 15.54
CA ASP A 282 -15.37 28.66 15.89
C ASP A 282 -14.83 28.91 17.29
N GLU A 283 -15.17 28.06 18.26
CA GLU A 283 -14.61 28.13 19.63
C GLU A 283 -13.10 27.84 19.64
N ALA A 284 -12.67 26.84 18.88
CA ALA A 284 -11.26 26.49 18.76
C ALA A 284 -10.45 27.60 18.06
N LYS A 285 -11.05 28.36 17.16
CA LYS A 285 -10.44 29.51 16.50
C LYS A 285 -10.07 30.62 17.49
N GLU A 286 -10.90 30.87 18.50
CA GLU A 286 -10.56 31.84 19.57
C GLU A 286 -9.34 31.37 20.39
N LEU A 287 -9.29 30.08 20.73
CA LEU A 287 -8.13 29.47 21.41
C LEU A 287 -6.86 29.53 20.54
N TYR A 288 -6.99 29.29 19.25
CA TYR A 288 -5.90 29.42 18.29
C TYR A 288 -5.34 30.85 18.27
N HIS A 289 -6.17 31.88 18.13
CA HIS A 289 -5.71 33.25 18.14
C HIS A 289 -5.01 33.62 19.44
N LYS A 290 -5.53 33.14 20.58
CA LYS A 290 -4.87 33.34 21.86
C LYS A 290 -3.46 32.72 21.87
N PHE A 291 -3.28 31.52 21.34
CA PHE A 291 -1.96 30.88 21.26
C PHE A 291 -1.03 31.64 20.32
N ILE A 292 -1.51 31.99 19.12
CA ILE A 292 -0.70 32.69 18.11
C ILE A 292 -0.26 34.08 18.61
N ASN A 293 -1.10 34.80 19.35
CA ASN A 293 -0.74 36.09 19.93
C ASN A 293 0.28 36.00 21.07
N ASP A 294 0.47 34.80 21.66
CA ASP A 294 1.40 34.53 22.76
C ASP A 294 2.75 33.92 22.27
N ILE A 295 2.96 33.81 20.97
CA ILE A 295 4.21 33.28 20.42
C ILE A 295 5.26 34.39 20.21
N GLU A 296 6.51 34.04 20.42
CA GLU A 296 7.67 34.84 20.04
C GLU A 296 8.38 34.13 18.88
N ALA A 297 8.46 34.79 17.73
CA ALA A 297 8.98 34.19 16.49
C ALA A 297 10.38 33.55 16.65
N GLU A 298 11.31 34.22 17.40
CA GLU A 298 12.68 33.76 17.62
C GLU A 298 12.77 32.47 18.45
N SER A 299 11.82 32.28 19.38
CA SER A 299 11.75 31.11 20.27
C SER A 299 10.69 30.09 19.86
N THR A 300 10.10 30.23 18.66
CA THR A 300 9.12 29.32 18.09
C THR A 300 9.75 28.47 17.00
N LEU A 301 9.43 27.17 17.00
CA LEU A 301 9.83 26.22 15.97
C LEU A 301 8.61 25.68 15.25
N ALA A 302 8.61 25.76 13.93
CA ALA A 302 7.60 25.12 13.09
C ALA A 302 8.10 23.78 12.54
N LEU A 303 7.27 22.76 12.62
CA LEU A 303 7.53 21.43 12.06
C LEU A 303 6.48 21.13 10.99
N ASN A 304 6.93 20.97 9.74
CA ASN A 304 6.07 20.57 8.65
C ASN A 304 6.24 19.07 8.35
N SER A 305 5.21 18.48 7.79
CA SER A 305 5.24 17.11 7.26
C SER A 305 5.36 17.13 5.74
N SER A 306 6.24 16.29 5.20
CA SER A 306 6.38 16.10 3.76
C SER A 306 5.31 15.18 3.15
N MET A 307 4.44 14.57 3.96
CA MET A 307 3.42 13.61 3.52
C MET A 307 2.16 14.24 2.92
N TYR A 308 2.07 15.57 2.94
CA TYR A 308 0.95 16.30 2.38
C TYR A 308 1.24 16.77 0.94
N PRO A 309 0.19 17.13 0.17
CA PRO A 309 0.37 17.73 -1.15
C PRO A 309 1.28 18.96 -1.13
N THR A 310 1.95 19.22 -2.24
CA THR A 310 2.85 20.38 -2.38
C THR A 310 2.14 21.70 -2.12
N GLU A 311 0.85 21.80 -2.44
CA GLU A 311 0.01 22.95 -2.17
C GLU A 311 -0.20 23.20 -0.67
N ASP A 312 -0.39 22.14 0.10
CA ASP A 312 -0.58 22.23 1.56
C ASP A 312 0.75 22.56 2.25
N ILE A 313 1.85 21.96 1.78
CA ILE A 313 3.20 22.29 2.25
C ILE A 313 3.49 23.78 2.03
N LYS A 314 3.18 24.28 0.84
CA LYS A 314 3.38 25.70 0.48
C LYS A 314 2.52 26.62 1.34
N ALA A 315 1.24 26.31 1.50
CA ALA A 315 0.33 27.10 2.32
C ALA A 315 0.80 27.19 3.78
N PHE A 316 1.33 26.07 4.33
CA PHE A 316 1.88 26.09 5.69
C PHE A 316 3.14 26.95 5.77
N ASN A 317 4.03 26.85 4.81
CA ASN A 317 5.25 27.67 4.80
C ASN A 317 4.92 29.17 4.70
N GLU A 318 4.00 29.58 3.82
CA GLU A 318 3.51 30.96 3.71
C GLU A 318 2.88 31.45 5.02
N PHE A 319 2.14 30.58 5.70
CA PHE A 319 1.57 30.87 7.02
C PHE A 319 2.68 31.12 8.07
N ILE A 320 3.68 30.27 8.16
CA ILE A 320 4.82 30.41 9.10
C ILE A 320 5.61 31.69 8.80
N ASP A 321 5.86 31.98 7.54
CA ASP A 321 6.51 33.22 7.11
C ASP A 321 5.72 34.46 7.53
N SER A 322 4.39 34.42 7.45
CA SER A 322 3.51 35.52 7.87
C SER A 322 3.57 35.83 9.37
N LEU A 323 3.96 34.83 10.18
CA LEU A 323 4.19 34.98 11.62
C LEU A 323 5.63 35.44 11.95
N GLY A 324 6.49 35.65 10.96
CA GLY A 324 7.89 36.01 11.11
C GLY A 324 8.76 34.90 11.72
N ILE A 325 8.31 33.63 11.70
CA ILE A 325 9.04 32.50 12.24
C ILE A 325 10.06 32.02 11.22
N GLU A 326 11.35 32.21 11.52
CA GLU A 326 12.42 31.76 10.66
C GLU A 326 12.81 30.27 10.89
N ASN A 327 12.42 29.68 12.02
CA ASN A 327 12.80 28.34 12.40
C ASN A 327 11.74 27.33 11.90
N LEU A 328 11.85 26.90 10.66
CA LEU A 328 11.00 25.88 10.03
C LEU A 328 11.84 24.66 9.66
N ILE A 329 11.42 23.48 10.10
CA ILE A 329 12.03 22.21 9.74
C ILE A 329 10.98 21.24 9.18
N PHE A 330 11.46 20.27 8.41
CA PHE A 330 10.64 19.18 7.93
C PHE A 330 10.88 17.91 8.74
N LYS A 331 9.80 17.30 9.22
CA LYS A 331 9.85 16.03 9.95
C LYS A 331 10.41 14.95 9.02
N LYS A 332 11.44 14.26 9.49
CA LYS A 332 12.02 13.13 8.76
C LYS A 332 11.11 11.93 8.87
N ASN A 333 10.64 11.44 7.73
CA ASN A 333 10.00 10.12 7.67
C ASN A 333 11.05 9.06 7.97
N ARG A 334 10.93 8.38 9.10
CA ARG A 334 11.75 7.23 9.44
C ARG A 334 11.29 5.99 8.66
N MET A 335 11.55 5.98 7.38
CA MET A 335 11.58 4.71 6.67
C MET A 335 12.69 3.86 7.30
N ALA A 336 12.38 2.59 7.54
CA ALA A 336 13.26 1.63 8.17
C ALA A 336 14.71 1.78 7.69
N THR A 337 15.48 2.55 8.44
CA THR A 337 16.89 2.84 8.17
C THR A 337 17.79 1.63 8.41
N ASN A 338 17.23 0.51 8.84
CA ASN A 338 17.96 -0.70 9.18
C ASN A 338 18.06 -1.71 8.03
N SER A 339 17.42 -1.47 6.90
CA SER A 339 17.51 -2.36 5.75
C SER A 339 18.63 -1.95 4.82
N LYS A 340 19.74 -2.68 4.82
CA LYS A 340 20.85 -2.53 3.87
C LYS A 340 20.44 -2.78 2.41
N ASN A 341 19.24 -3.29 2.17
CA ASN A 341 18.72 -3.67 0.86
C ASN A 341 17.67 -2.68 0.31
N ILE A 342 17.10 -1.84 1.16
CA ILE A 342 16.24 -0.74 0.73
C ILE A 342 17.19 0.42 0.45
N ARG A 343 17.27 0.81 -0.79
CA ARG A 343 18.16 1.79 -1.42
C ARG A 343 18.52 2.94 -0.47
N ASP A 344 19.81 3.15 -0.23
CA ASP A 344 20.42 4.08 0.74
C ASP A 344 20.06 5.58 0.58
N ASN A 345 19.14 5.93 -0.33
CA ASN A 345 18.79 7.30 -0.71
C ASN A 345 17.30 7.61 -0.62
N TYR A 346 16.56 6.99 0.32
CA TYR A 346 15.17 7.38 0.52
C TYR A 346 15.09 8.71 1.26
N THR A 347 14.84 9.72 0.49
CA THR A 347 14.49 11.05 0.98
C THR A 347 12.99 11.14 1.22
N ASN A 348 12.55 12.17 1.91
CA ASN A 348 11.14 12.40 2.13
C ASN A 348 10.40 12.60 0.81
N ILE A 349 9.11 12.25 0.79
CA ILE A 349 8.20 12.65 -0.27
C ILE A 349 8.29 14.17 -0.47
N ASN A 350 8.15 14.61 -1.70
CA ASN A 350 8.27 16.03 -2.07
C ASN A 350 9.66 16.69 -1.79
N ASP A 351 10.70 15.91 -1.52
CA ASP A 351 12.02 16.46 -1.24
C ASP A 351 12.52 17.44 -2.34
N PHE A 352 12.18 17.20 -3.60
CA PHE A 352 12.46 18.11 -4.70
C PHE A 352 11.76 19.46 -4.55
N SER A 353 10.47 19.47 -4.22
CA SER A 353 9.74 20.74 -4.04
C SER A 353 10.24 21.51 -2.82
N ILE A 354 10.66 20.78 -1.77
CA ILE A 354 11.23 21.39 -0.57
C ILE A 354 12.58 22.01 -0.86
N ARG A 355 13.43 21.37 -1.67
CA ARG A 355 14.76 21.90 -2.06
C ARG A 355 14.69 23.03 -3.05
N ASP A 356 13.73 23.02 -3.98
CA ASP A 356 13.52 24.08 -4.96
C ASP A 356 12.89 25.34 -4.38
N MET A 357 12.33 25.28 -3.17
CA MET A 357 11.96 26.46 -2.39
C MET A 357 13.24 27.18 -1.93
N LYS A 358 13.85 27.96 -2.83
CA LYS A 358 15.16 28.59 -2.73
C LYS A 358 15.40 29.48 -1.49
N ASP A 359 14.35 29.75 -0.72
CA ASP A 359 14.37 30.60 0.46
C ASP A 359 14.38 29.83 1.78
N LEU A 360 14.42 28.48 1.77
CA LEU A 360 14.56 27.70 2.98
C LEU A 360 15.98 27.85 3.56
N LYS A 361 16.16 28.82 4.43
CA LYS A 361 17.37 29.04 5.24
C LYS A 361 17.64 27.91 6.25
N HIS A 362 16.90 26.79 6.22
CA HIS A 362 16.77 25.89 7.35
C HIS A 362 17.27 24.49 7.08
N SER A 363 17.87 23.88 8.11
CA SER A 363 18.34 22.50 8.09
C SER A 363 17.17 21.54 7.95
N ILE A 364 17.13 20.87 6.84
CA ILE A 364 16.19 19.81 6.56
C ILE A 364 16.57 18.63 7.48
N PHE A 365 15.65 18.18 8.38
CA PHE A 365 15.69 16.86 9.04
C PHE A 365 16.69 16.63 10.19
N ASP A 366 16.94 17.59 11.06
CA ASP A 366 17.64 17.32 12.31
C ASP A 366 16.64 17.10 13.46
N ASP A 367 16.40 15.84 13.85
CA ASP A 367 15.55 15.50 15.00
C ASP A 367 16.03 16.15 16.31
N ASN A 368 17.33 16.48 16.44
CA ASN A 368 17.89 17.06 17.66
C ASN A 368 17.45 18.51 17.85
N ILE A 369 17.09 19.23 16.79
CA ILE A 369 16.67 20.63 16.89
C ILE A 369 15.39 20.78 17.72
N MET A 370 14.51 19.76 17.70
CA MET A 370 13.27 19.73 18.49
C MET A 370 13.52 19.74 20.01
N TYR A 371 14.69 19.31 20.45
CA TYR A 371 15.09 19.26 21.87
C TYR A 371 15.94 20.42 22.28
N ASN A 372 16.17 21.40 21.38
CA ASN A 372 16.93 22.59 21.72
C ASN A 372 16.12 23.49 22.66
N GLU A 373 16.66 23.79 23.82
CA GLU A 373 16.03 24.60 24.89
C GLU A 373 15.74 26.06 24.47
N LYS A 374 16.27 26.51 23.35
CA LYS A 374 15.91 27.78 22.73
C LYS A 374 14.42 27.86 22.41
N PHE A 375 13.83 26.73 21.96
CA PHE A 375 12.44 26.71 21.51
C PHE A 375 11.48 26.42 22.66
N LYS A 376 10.51 27.32 22.84
CA LYS A 376 9.48 27.26 23.88
C LYS A 376 8.11 27.00 23.37
N LYS A 377 7.83 27.34 22.13
CA LYS A 377 6.54 27.13 21.43
C LYS A 377 6.76 26.41 20.12
N PHE A 378 5.74 25.61 19.70
CA PHE A 378 5.84 24.84 18.48
C PHE A 378 4.53 24.90 17.69
N ILE A 379 4.67 24.88 16.36
CA ILE A 379 3.55 24.75 15.41
C ILE A 379 3.84 23.53 14.55
N ILE A 380 2.99 22.50 14.61
CA ILE A 380 3.31 21.18 14.09
C ILE A 380 2.25 20.72 13.09
N VAL A 381 2.68 20.26 11.93
CA VAL A 381 1.87 19.42 11.03
C VAL A 381 2.21 17.97 11.35
N GLY A 382 1.26 17.26 11.94
CA GLY A 382 1.37 15.83 12.23
C GLY A 382 1.02 14.98 11.01
N ASP A 383 1.34 13.71 11.09
CA ASP A 383 1.02 12.70 10.07
C ASP A 383 0.67 11.35 10.73
N SER A 384 0.50 10.31 9.92
CA SER A 384 0.19 8.96 10.39
C SER A 384 1.25 8.32 11.31
N LEU A 385 2.38 8.99 11.55
CA LEU A 385 3.51 8.50 12.34
C LEU A 385 3.74 9.31 13.62
N ASP A 386 2.74 10.05 14.07
CA ASP A 386 2.85 10.94 15.22
C ASP A 386 3.19 10.21 16.53
N ASP A 387 2.90 8.91 16.63
CA ASP A 387 3.13 8.11 17.83
C ASP A 387 4.46 7.31 17.81
N ASN A 388 5.48 7.76 17.09
CA ASN A 388 6.82 7.18 17.27
C ASN A 388 7.46 7.64 18.61
N ASP A 389 8.38 6.85 19.16
CA ASP A 389 8.96 7.06 20.51
C ASP A 389 9.47 8.49 20.74
N ASN A 390 10.17 9.08 19.75
CA ASN A 390 10.70 10.44 19.89
C ASN A 390 9.58 11.49 19.95
N MET A 391 8.52 11.31 19.16
CA MET A 391 7.37 12.23 19.18
C MET A 391 6.56 12.08 20.46
N ILE A 392 6.46 10.87 21.00
CA ILE A 392 5.82 10.62 22.31
C ILE A 392 6.59 11.34 23.42
N ASP A 393 7.90 11.24 23.46
CA ASP A 393 8.75 11.91 24.46
C ASP A 393 8.69 13.43 24.30
N PHE A 394 8.76 13.92 23.08
CA PHE A 394 8.59 15.34 22.76
C PHE A 394 7.23 15.86 23.25
N ALA A 395 6.14 15.17 22.93
CA ALA A 395 4.79 15.56 23.30
C ALA A 395 4.60 15.67 24.82
N LYS A 396 5.14 14.71 25.57
CA LYS A 396 5.08 14.71 27.05
C LYS A 396 5.90 15.87 27.65
N LYS A 397 7.12 16.12 27.12
CA LYS A 397 8.03 17.18 27.61
C LYS A 397 7.46 18.56 27.33
N ASN A 398 6.78 18.77 26.19
CA ASN A 398 6.30 20.07 25.75
C ASN A 398 4.78 20.22 25.89
N LYS A 399 4.14 19.48 26.78
CA LYS A 399 2.68 19.51 26.98
C LYS A 399 2.15 20.94 27.12
N GLY A 400 1.15 21.29 26.31
CA GLY A 400 0.50 22.61 26.30
C GLY A 400 1.31 23.73 25.65
N ASN A 401 2.49 23.46 25.09
CA ASN A 401 3.35 24.47 24.46
C ASN A 401 3.35 24.40 22.92
N TYR A 402 2.45 23.66 22.32
CA TYR A 402 2.35 23.57 20.86
C TYR A 402 0.91 23.41 20.38
N ILE A 403 0.68 23.82 19.14
CA ILE A 403 -0.50 23.46 18.38
C ILE A 403 -0.14 22.40 17.34
N VAL A 404 -1.08 21.53 17.02
CA VAL A 404 -0.89 20.49 16.01
C VAL A 404 -2.06 20.40 15.05
N PHE A 405 -1.75 20.29 13.76
CA PHE A 405 -2.66 19.98 12.69
C PHE A 405 -2.45 18.50 12.34
N SER A 406 -3.37 17.62 12.69
CA SER A 406 -3.19 16.17 12.53
C SER A 406 -4.49 15.49 12.12
N PRO A 407 -4.43 14.47 11.24
CA PRO A 407 -5.59 13.63 10.95
C PRO A 407 -5.94 12.71 12.11
N ASN A 408 -4.96 12.42 13.00
CA ASN A 408 -5.07 11.39 14.02
C ASN A 408 -5.14 11.95 15.43
N PHE A 409 -5.94 11.28 16.27
CA PHE A 409 -5.94 11.48 17.71
C PHE A 409 -4.80 10.64 18.34
N SER A 410 -3.62 11.22 18.36
CA SER A 410 -2.36 10.63 18.81
C SER A 410 -1.94 11.16 20.18
N VAL A 411 -0.85 10.60 20.75
CA VAL A 411 -0.22 11.16 21.96
C VAL A 411 0.23 12.60 21.72
N LEU A 412 0.67 12.91 20.50
CA LEU A 412 1.00 14.28 20.09
C LEU A 412 -0.24 15.18 20.14
N ALA A 413 -1.35 14.76 19.54
CA ALA A 413 -2.60 15.53 19.55
C ALA A 413 -3.17 15.72 20.97
N TYR A 414 -3.11 14.68 21.81
CA TYR A 414 -3.62 14.74 23.19
C TYR A 414 -2.88 15.71 24.09
N ASN A 415 -1.56 15.84 23.93
CA ASN A 415 -0.73 16.71 24.77
C ASN A 415 -0.56 18.14 24.22
N ALA A 416 -1.08 18.43 23.04
CA ALA A 416 -1.05 19.77 22.46
C ALA A 416 -1.83 20.80 23.31
N TYR A 417 -1.48 22.07 23.21
CA TYR A 417 -2.36 23.13 23.65
C TYR A 417 -3.68 23.06 22.89
N LEU A 418 -3.62 22.93 21.56
CA LEU A 418 -4.79 22.82 20.71
C LEU A 418 -4.46 21.93 19.50
N SER A 419 -5.34 20.99 19.17
CA SER A 419 -5.23 20.12 18.03
C SER A 419 -6.36 20.36 17.05
N PHE A 420 -6.04 20.46 15.77
CA PHE A 420 -7.02 20.57 14.70
C PHE A 420 -7.05 19.35 13.81
N PRO A 421 -8.24 18.83 13.49
CA PRO A 421 -8.37 17.76 12.50
C PRO A 421 -8.09 18.29 11.10
N ILE A 422 -7.26 17.55 10.35
CA ILE A 422 -7.04 17.81 8.92
C ILE A 422 -7.29 16.54 8.13
N SER A 423 -7.58 16.70 6.83
CA SER A 423 -7.85 15.60 5.93
C SER A 423 -6.66 14.62 5.85
N TYR A 424 -6.98 13.34 5.67
CA TYR A 424 -6.03 12.25 5.56
C TYR A 424 -5.95 11.69 4.13
N LEU A 425 -5.04 10.75 3.91
CA LEU A 425 -4.84 10.04 2.65
C LEU A 425 -6.17 9.61 2.02
N GLY A 426 -6.41 10.04 0.80
CA GLY A 426 -7.63 9.73 0.03
C GLY A 426 -8.81 10.67 0.27
N GLU A 427 -8.83 11.47 1.34
CA GLU A 427 -9.86 12.49 1.58
C GLU A 427 -9.59 13.81 0.83
N PHE A 428 -8.37 14.03 0.34
CA PHE A 428 -7.96 15.23 -0.37
C PHE A 428 -7.30 14.90 -1.72
N GLU A 429 -7.39 15.85 -2.62
CA GLU A 429 -6.65 15.83 -3.88
C GLU A 429 -5.44 16.75 -3.81
N GLY A 430 -4.40 16.45 -4.58
CA GLY A 430 -3.24 17.31 -4.67
C GLY A 430 -2.04 16.68 -5.37
N HIS A 431 -1.00 17.47 -5.53
CA HIS A 431 0.19 17.09 -6.27
C HIS A 431 1.33 16.68 -5.36
N TYR A 432 2.07 15.67 -5.79
CA TYR A 432 3.26 15.15 -5.12
C TYR A 432 4.40 15.06 -6.13
N ILE A 433 5.64 15.23 -5.67
CA ILE A 433 6.83 15.17 -6.51
C ILE A 433 7.67 13.95 -6.13
N ASP A 434 7.95 13.09 -7.12
CA ASP A 434 8.76 11.90 -6.92
C ASP A 434 10.27 12.22 -6.88
N ASN A 435 11.09 11.19 -6.63
CA ASN A 435 12.55 11.29 -6.56
C ASN A 435 13.24 11.62 -7.89
N HIS A 436 12.49 11.74 -8.97
CA HIS A 436 12.97 12.18 -10.29
C HIS A 436 12.47 13.59 -10.66
N GLY A 437 11.77 14.26 -9.74
CA GLY A 437 11.15 15.57 -9.99
C GLY A 437 9.85 15.49 -10.80
N LYS A 438 9.27 14.30 -10.98
CA LYS A 438 8.01 14.13 -11.71
C LYS A 438 6.84 14.41 -10.79
N VAL A 439 5.93 15.27 -11.24
CA VAL A 439 4.68 15.57 -10.55
C VAL A 439 3.69 14.43 -10.79
N LYS A 440 3.06 13.96 -9.71
CA LYS A 440 1.95 13.00 -9.71
C LYS A 440 0.76 13.62 -8.97
N GLU A 441 -0.44 13.41 -9.49
CA GLU A 441 -1.68 13.86 -8.88
C GLU A 441 -2.35 12.72 -8.12
N MET A 442 -2.68 12.96 -6.84
CA MET A 442 -3.48 12.07 -6.01
C MET A 442 -4.93 12.54 -6.08
N PRO A 443 -5.86 11.73 -6.60
CA PRO A 443 -7.28 12.08 -6.55
C PRO A 443 -7.83 11.87 -5.15
N SER A 444 -8.88 12.63 -4.80
CA SER A 444 -9.73 12.27 -3.67
C SER A 444 -10.60 11.07 -4.05
N PHE A 445 -10.60 10.02 -3.22
CA PHE A 445 -11.37 8.79 -3.47
C PHE A 445 -12.16 8.30 -2.25
N LEU A 446 -11.82 8.77 -1.05
CA LEU A 446 -12.63 8.55 0.15
C LEU A 446 -13.70 9.63 0.28
N GLU A 447 -14.82 9.29 0.89
CA GLU A 447 -15.78 10.27 1.33
C GLU A 447 -15.14 11.14 2.42
N LYS A 448 -15.11 12.46 2.22
CA LYS A 448 -14.50 13.39 3.16
C LYS A 448 -15.29 13.39 4.47
N ASN A 449 -14.62 13.30 5.60
CA ASN A 449 -15.24 13.56 6.89
C ASN A 449 -15.72 15.02 6.93
N LYS A 450 -16.94 15.24 7.39
CA LYS A 450 -17.57 16.57 7.42
C LYS A 450 -16.75 17.61 8.22
N ASN A 451 -16.00 17.15 9.18
CA ASN A 451 -15.18 17.98 10.07
C ASN A 451 -13.71 18.08 9.61
N HIS A 452 -13.34 17.44 8.51
CA HIS A 452 -11.97 17.50 8.00
C HIS A 452 -11.85 18.56 6.90
N MET A 453 -10.81 19.35 6.99
CA MET A 453 -10.36 20.30 5.97
C MET A 453 -8.96 19.89 5.51
N SER A 454 -8.62 20.15 4.25
CA SER A 454 -7.20 20.12 3.88
C SER A 454 -6.44 21.16 4.71
N LEU A 455 -5.13 20.97 4.90
CA LEU A 455 -4.35 21.92 5.69
C LEU A 455 -4.46 23.36 5.14
N ARG A 456 -4.42 23.54 3.82
CA ARG A 456 -4.59 24.84 3.16
C ARG A 456 -5.97 25.46 3.39
N GLU A 457 -7.04 24.65 3.42
CA GLU A 457 -8.41 25.15 3.71
C GLU A 457 -8.51 25.58 5.17
N LEU A 458 -7.98 24.78 6.10
CA LEU A 458 -8.01 25.10 7.53
C LEU A 458 -7.19 26.35 7.87
N LEU A 459 -5.99 26.48 7.33
CA LEU A 459 -5.17 27.68 7.52
C LEU A 459 -5.87 28.92 7.01
N LYS A 460 -6.52 28.85 5.83
CA LYS A 460 -7.33 29.96 5.31
C LYS A 460 -8.50 30.29 6.23
N TYR A 461 -9.20 29.30 6.77
CA TYR A 461 -10.29 29.50 7.73
C TYR A 461 -9.81 30.17 9.02
N LEU A 462 -8.67 29.76 9.56
CA LEU A 462 -8.10 30.31 10.80
C LEU A 462 -7.56 31.73 10.63
N TYR A 463 -7.14 32.09 9.40
CA TYR A 463 -6.58 33.42 9.09
C TYR A 463 -7.66 34.49 8.84
N LEU A 464 -8.84 34.09 8.37
CA LEU A 464 -10.00 34.98 8.18
C LEU A 464 -10.73 35.25 9.49
#